data_1b27a10fca5c821d6a4d2ab17c1e6483
#
_entry.id   1b27a10fca5c821d6a4d2ab17c1e6483
#
_cell.length_a   1.000
_cell.length_b   1.000
_cell.length_c   1.000
_cell.angle_alpha   90.00
_cell.angle_beta   90.00
_cell.angle_gamma   90.00
#
_symmetry.space_group_name_H-M   'P 1'
#
loop_
_entity.id
_entity.type
_entity.pdbx_description
1 polymer ?
#
loop_
_entity_poly.entity_id
_entity_poly.type
_entity_poly.pdbx_seq_one_letter_code
_entity_poly.pdbx_strand_id
1 'polypeptide(L)'
;MRSFAGIDLGREPVPDETTVMRFRHLLEENKLGAKIFEEVGRVLQGRGLRLSKGTIVDATIIAAPSSTKNADGERDPEMHQTKKGNQWHFGMKAHIGVDVDSGLVHTVTTTAANASDVSQVEALLHGKEEVVHADAGYIGAQQRVKSGKREWHIAAKRGAVKAIKDAKLKQIVEELETLKARIRARVEHPFRVIKRQFGFMKVRFKGLAKNTAQVITLFALSNLWMARKRLLTPTGPLRPQFAS
;
A
#
# COMPACT_ATOMS: atom_id res chain seq x y z
N MET A 1 -23.31 -8.26 -12.40
CA MET A 1 -21.95 -8.32 -12.97
C MET A 1 -21.94 -8.49 -14.49
N ARG A 2 -22.71 -9.43 -15.08
CA ARG A 2 -22.76 -9.61 -16.56
C ARG A 2 -23.14 -8.33 -17.30
N SER A 3 -24.23 -7.68 -16.91
CA SER A 3 -24.68 -6.40 -17.46
C SER A 3 -23.63 -5.28 -17.34
N PHE A 4 -22.89 -5.24 -16.23
CA PHE A 4 -21.81 -4.28 -16.02
C PHE A 4 -20.62 -4.52 -16.95
N ALA A 5 -20.28 -5.79 -17.21
CA ALA A 5 -19.17 -6.18 -18.08
C ALA A 5 -19.56 -6.16 -19.58
N GLY A 6 -20.83 -5.90 -19.91
CA GLY A 6 -21.32 -5.94 -21.29
C GLY A 6 -21.29 -7.33 -21.94
N ILE A 7 -21.20 -8.39 -21.11
CA ILE A 7 -21.10 -9.78 -21.60
C ILE A 7 -22.50 -10.31 -21.95
N ASP A 8 -22.72 -10.55 -23.22
CA ASP A 8 -23.92 -11.23 -23.74
C ASP A 8 -23.61 -12.70 -24.00
N LEU A 9 -24.07 -13.57 -23.09
CA LEU A 9 -23.83 -15.02 -23.17
C LEU A 9 -24.51 -15.69 -24.37
N GLY A 10 -25.44 -15.02 -25.05
CA GLY A 10 -26.03 -15.52 -26.28
C GLY A 10 -25.19 -15.24 -27.52
N ARG A 11 -24.22 -14.34 -27.45
CA ARG A 11 -23.43 -13.88 -28.58
C ARG A 11 -21.93 -14.10 -28.41
N GLU A 12 -21.45 -14.16 -27.17
CA GLU A 12 -20.02 -14.21 -26.87
C GLU A 12 -19.69 -15.35 -25.91
N PRO A 13 -18.58 -16.08 -26.14
CA PRO A 13 -18.11 -17.07 -25.18
C PRO A 13 -17.71 -16.40 -23.86
N VAL A 14 -18.07 -17.04 -22.75
CA VAL A 14 -17.61 -16.57 -21.41
C VAL A 14 -16.10 -16.75 -21.33
N PRO A 15 -15.35 -15.74 -20.88
CA PRO A 15 -13.93 -15.91 -20.59
C PRO A 15 -13.71 -17.07 -19.60
N ASP A 16 -13.01 -18.08 -20.04
CA ASP A 16 -12.63 -19.22 -19.22
C ASP A 16 -11.37 -18.94 -18.38
N GLU A 17 -10.94 -19.90 -17.59
CA GLU A 17 -9.74 -19.79 -16.77
C GLU A 17 -8.49 -19.52 -17.62
N THR A 18 -8.39 -20.16 -18.80
CA THR A 18 -7.23 -20.00 -19.70
C THR A 18 -7.20 -18.61 -20.32
N THR A 19 -8.33 -18.03 -20.66
CA THR A 19 -8.46 -16.65 -21.13
C THR A 19 -7.98 -15.65 -20.09
N VAL A 20 -8.43 -15.81 -18.84
CA VAL A 20 -7.99 -14.97 -17.71
C VAL A 20 -6.48 -15.12 -17.47
N MET A 21 -5.96 -16.34 -17.57
CA MET A 21 -4.52 -16.62 -17.40
C MET A 21 -3.69 -15.97 -18.51
N ARG A 22 -4.12 -16.09 -19.79
CA ARG A 22 -3.44 -15.45 -20.93
C ARG A 22 -3.44 -13.93 -20.81
N PHE A 23 -4.57 -13.34 -20.41
CA PHE A 23 -4.65 -11.90 -20.16
C PHE A 23 -3.68 -11.46 -19.04
N ARG A 24 -3.58 -12.22 -17.96
CA ARG A 24 -2.61 -11.94 -16.90
C ARG A 24 -1.16 -12.00 -17.42
N HIS A 25 -0.80 -13.02 -18.22
CA HIS A 25 0.53 -13.12 -18.81
C HIS A 25 0.83 -11.92 -19.73
N LEU A 26 -0.14 -11.50 -20.53
CA LEU A 26 -0.02 -10.28 -21.34
C LEU A 26 0.32 -9.04 -20.50
N LEU A 27 -0.38 -8.87 -19.35
CA LEU A 27 -0.12 -7.77 -18.42
C LEU A 27 1.29 -7.85 -17.81
N GLU A 28 1.74 -9.05 -17.42
CA GLU A 28 3.04 -9.29 -16.83
C GLU A 28 4.19 -9.06 -17.82
N GLU A 29 4.13 -9.69 -19.00
CA GLU A 29 5.16 -9.62 -20.05
C GLU A 29 5.38 -8.19 -20.55
N ASN A 30 4.30 -7.42 -20.68
CA ASN A 30 4.36 -6.03 -21.15
C ASN A 30 4.45 -5.01 -20.02
N LYS A 31 4.58 -5.44 -18.74
CA LYS A 31 4.63 -4.60 -17.54
C LYS A 31 3.46 -3.60 -17.46
N LEU A 32 2.29 -4.00 -18.00
CA LEU A 32 1.12 -3.12 -18.10
C LEU A 32 0.54 -2.78 -16.73
N GLY A 33 0.71 -3.63 -15.71
CA GLY A 33 0.26 -3.33 -14.34
C GLY A 33 0.85 -2.03 -13.80
N ALA A 34 2.15 -1.79 -14.00
CA ALA A 34 2.82 -0.55 -13.61
C ALA A 34 2.29 0.64 -14.42
N LYS A 35 2.15 0.51 -15.74
CA LYS A 35 1.60 1.56 -16.62
C LYS A 35 0.16 1.93 -16.24
N ILE A 36 -0.68 0.94 -15.92
CA ILE A 36 -2.05 1.16 -15.44
C ILE A 36 -2.04 1.92 -14.10
N PHE A 37 -1.15 1.55 -13.18
CA PHE A 37 -1.02 2.23 -11.89
C PHE A 37 -0.61 3.69 -12.06
N GLU A 38 0.37 3.97 -12.92
CA GLU A 38 0.82 5.33 -13.24
C GLU A 38 -0.31 6.15 -13.91
N GLU A 39 -1.02 5.58 -14.89
CA GLU A 39 -2.10 6.25 -15.60
C GLU A 39 -3.28 6.57 -14.68
N VAL A 40 -3.68 5.63 -13.83
CA VAL A 40 -4.69 5.87 -12.78
C VAL A 40 -4.24 7.01 -11.87
N GLY A 41 -2.98 6.99 -11.44
CA GLY A 41 -2.38 8.06 -10.64
C GLY A 41 -2.45 9.42 -11.31
N ARG A 42 -2.11 9.49 -12.61
CA ARG A 42 -2.15 10.72 -13.42
C ARG A 42 -3.57 11.26 -13.55
N VAL A 43 -4.53 10.40 -13.85
CA VAL A 43 -5.96 10.79 -13.97
C VAL A 43 -6.48 11.33 -12.64
N LEU A 44 -6.19 10.68 -11.52
CA LEU A 44 -6.63 11.12 -10.20
C LEU A 44 -5.98 12.45 -9.78
N GLN A 45 -4.72 12.65 -10.11
CA GLN A 45 -4.02 13.91 -9.88
C GLN A 45 -4.57 15.04 -10.76
N GLY A 46 -4.80 14.78 -12.04
CA GLY A 46 -5.39 15.76 -12.97
C GLY A 46 -6.81 16.19 -12.58
N ARG A 47 -7.53 15.34 -11.84
CA ARG A 47 -8.84 15.67 -11.25
C ARG A 47 -8.76 16.29 -9.85
N GLY A 48 -7.57 16.61 -9.35
CA GLY A 48 -7.36 17.18 -8.02
C GLY A 48 -7.71 16.21 -6.87
N LEU A 49 -7.80 14.91 -7.16
CA LEU A 49 -8.13 13.89 -6.16
C LEU A 49 -6.89 13.38 -5.38
N ARG A 50 -5.69 13.76 -5.80
CA ARG A 50 -4.41 13.50 -5.14
C ARG A 50 -3.58 14.76 -5.13
N LEU A 51 -3.20 15.26 -3.94
CA LEU A 51 -2.52 16.55 -3.79
C LEU A 51 -0.99 16.44 -3.76
N SER A 52 -0.45 15.30 -3.36
CA SER A 52 0.99 14.97 -3.33
C SER A 52 1.86 15.92 -2.48
N LYS A 53 1.31 16.54 -1.44
CA LYS A 53 2.04 17.42 -0.51
C LYS A 53 2.69 16.65 0.64
N GLY A 54 2.08 15.56 1.06
CA GLY A 54 2.58 14.73 2.13
C GLY A 54 2.38 13.25 1.85
N THR A 55 3.25 12.41 2.43
CA THR A 55 3.23 10.96 2.25
C THR A 55 3.12 10.24 3.58
N ILE A 56 2.27 9.23 3.65
CA ILE A 56 2.26 8.25 4.72
C ILE A 56 2.90 6.99 4.18
N VAL A 57 3.94 6.47 4.84
CA VAL A 57 4.59 5.21 4.46
C VAL A 57 4.23 4.11 5.44
N ASP A 58 3.90 2.94 4.91
CA ASP A 58 3.60 1.75 5.73
C ASP A 58 3.78 0.47 4.91
N ALA A 59 3.79 -0.68 5.59
CA ALA A 59 3.94 -1.99 4.99
C ALA A 59 2.92 -2.99 5.56
N THR A 60 2.50 -3.90 4.70
CA THR A 60 1.64 -4.99 5.11
C THR A 60 2.20 -6.33 4.67
N ILE A 61 2.02 -7.36 5.51
CA ILE A 61 2.41 -8.74 5.19
C ILE A 61 1.29 -9.37 4.37
N ILE A 62 1.68 -10.04 3.29
CA ILE A 62 0.84 -10.91 2.46
C ILE A 62 1.37 -12.32 2.64
N ALA A 63 0.55 -13.21 3.17
CA ALA A 63 0.96 -14.58 3.51
C ALA A 63 1.26 -15.40 2.25
N ALA A 64 2.22 -16.30 2.33
CA ALA A 64 2.49 -17.32 1.34
C ALA A 64 2.23 -18.74 1.90
N PRO A 65 2.03 -19.76 1.06
CA PRO A 65 1.96 -21.13 1.50
C PRO A 65 3.25 -21.54 2.23
N SER A 66 3.12 -21.96 3.47
CA SER A 66 4.26 -22.42 4.28
C SER A 66 4.47 -23.95 4.22
N SER A 67 3.58 -24.65 3.53
CA SER A 67 3.66 -26.11 3.36
C SER A 67 4.78 -26.50 2.39
N THR A 68 5.48 -27.58 2.71
CA THR A 68 6.43 -28.25 1.83
C THR A 68 5.80 -29.47 1.12
N LYS A 69 4.49 -29.69 1.30
CA LYS A 69 3.73 -30.79 0.65
C LYS A 69 3.35 -30.36 -0.79
N ASN A 70 4.34 -30.14 -1.62
CA ASN A 70 4.19 -29.84 -3.05
C ASN A 70 5.14 -30.74 -3.85
N ALA A 71 5.10 -30.67 -5.18
CA ALA A 71 5.94 -31.49 -6.04
C ALA A 71 7.45 -31.26 -5.80
N ASP A 72 7.84 -30.04 -5.46
CA ASP A 72 9.24 -29.67 -5.22
C ASP A 72 9.71 -30.00 -3.79
N GLY A 73 8.82 -30.35 -2.86
CA GLY A 73 9.14 -30.57 -1.45
C GLY A 73 9.62 -29.33 -0.68
N GLU A 74 9.54 -28.14 -1.29
CA GLU A 74 10.13 -26.90 -0.80
C GLU A 74 9.13 -25.74 -0.72
N ARG A 75 9.43 -24.78 0.14
CA ARG A 75 8.74 -23.50 0.17
C ARG A 75 9.24 -22.61 -0.96
N ASP A 76 8.46 -21.58 -1.30
CA ASP A 76 8.90 -20.56 -2.25
C ASP A 76 10.17 -19.84 -1.71
N PRO A 77 11.32 -19.94 -2.41
CA PRO A 77 12.60 -19.39 -1.93
C PRO A 77 12.64 -17.86 -1.89
N GLU A 78 11.75 -17.19 -2.64
CA GLU A 78 11.65 -15.71 -2.63
C GLU A 78 10.76 -15.19 -1.50
N MET A 79 10.11 -16.08 -0.75
CA MET A 79 9.28 -15.75 0.41
C MET A 79 10.02 -16.06 1.70
N HIS A 80 9.93 -15.18 2.71
CA HIS A 80 10.63 -15.36 3.97
C HIS A 80 9.72 -15.22 5.19
N GLN A 81 10.26 -15.61 6.34
CA GLN A 81 9.57 -15.49 7.62
C GLN A 81 9.83 -14.11 8.25
N THR A 82 8.81 -13.56 8.90
CA THR A 82 8.93 -12.39 9.75
C THR A 82 8.06 -12.55 10.99
N LYS A 83 8.45 -11.94 12.10
CA LYS A 83 7.69 -11.94 13.34
C LYS A 83 6.94 -10.62 13.50
N LYS A 84 5.63 -10.69 13.70
CA LYS A 84 4.81 -9.52 14.05
C LYS A 84 4.08 -9.81 15.37
N GLY A 85 4.43 -9.07 16.41
CA GLY A 85 4.02 -9.41 17.77
C GLY A 85 4.58 -10.78 18.16
N ASN A 86 3.72 -11.70 18.60
CA ASN A 86 4.10 -13.08 18.96
C ASN A 86 3.86 -14.09 17.84
N GLN A 87 3.43 -13.66 16.65
CA GLN A 87 3.12 -14.56 15.54
C GLN A 87 4.19 -14.50 14.45
N TRP A 88 4.53 -15.69 13.92
CA TRP A 88 5.37 -15.82 12.75
C TRP A 88 4.51 -15.84 11.49
N HIS A 89 4.94 -15.10 10.49
CA HIS A 89 4.32 -15.03 9.18
C HIS A 89 5.35 -15.41 8.12
N PHE A 90 4.95 -16.23 7.16
CA PHE A 90 5.75 -16.56 5.98
C PHE A 90 5.10 -15.92 4.76
N GLY A 91 5.88 -15.20 3.96
CA GLY A 91 5.35 -14.52 2.77
C GLY A 91 6.20 -13.36 2.29
N MET A 92 5.51 -12.35 1.76
CA MET A 92 6.08 -11.11 1.26
C MET A 92 5.51 -9.90 2.00
N LYS A 93 6.16 -8.74 1.85
CA LYS A 93 5.62 -7.44 2.24
C LYS A 93 5.26 -6.63 1.00
N ALA A 94 4.14 -5.93 1.09
CA ALA A 94 3.83 -4.81 0.21
C ALA A 94 4.02 -3.52 1.01
N HIS A 95 4.91 -2.65 0.53
CA HIS A 95 5.18 -1.33 1.08
C HIS A 95 4.51 -0.30 0.19
N ILE A 96 3.87 0.68 0.78
CA ILE A 96 3.16 1.72 0.04
C ILE A 96 3.49 3.12 0.56
N GLY A 97 3.55 4.07 -0.38
CA GLY A 97 3.47 5.49 -0.14
C GLY A 97 2.05 5.97 -0.47
N VAL A 98 1.43 6.64 0.47
CA VAL A 98 0.03 7.08 0.40
C VAL A 98 -0.03 8.59 0.57
N ASP A 99 -0.78 9.24 -0.29
CA ASP A 99 -1.06 10.67 -0.16
C ASP A 99 -1.80 10.98 1.14
N VAL A 100 -1.26 11.91 1.92
CA VAL A 100 -1.76 12.22 3.27
C VAL A 100 -3.19 12.75 3.27
N ASP A 101 -3.59 13.46 2.22
CA ASP A 101 -4.91 14.11 2.15
C ASP A 101 -5.99 13.18 1.63
N SER A 102 -5.70 12.45 0.55
CA SER A 102 -6.67 11.59 -0.13
C SER A 102 -6.69 10.16 0.36
N GLY A 103 -5.60 9.67 0.94
CA GLY A 103 -5.42 8.27 1.28
C GLY A 103 -5.13 7.37 0.05
N LEU A 104 -4.88 7.96 -1.13
CA LEU A 104 -4.62 7.22 -2.36
C LEU A 104 -3.14 6.81 -2.46
N VAL A 105 -2.90 5.60 -2.93
CA VAL A 105 -1.54 5.07 -3.09
C VAL A 105 -0.87 5.70 -4.31
N HIS A 106 0.32 6.25 -4.12
CA HIS A 106 1.11 6.82 -5.22
C HIS A 106 2.37 6.00 -5.54
N THR A 107 2.85 5.18 -4.60
CA THR A 107 4.04 4.35 -4.81
C THR A 107 3.83 2.99 -4.15
N VAL A 108 4.31 1.94 -4.80
CA VAL A 108 4.23 0.56 -4.32
C VAL A 108 5.57 -0.12 -4.55
N THR A 109 6.12 -0.75 -3.51
CA THR A 109 7.25 -1.68 -3.62
C THR A 109 6.92 -2.98 -2.90
N THR A 110 7.61 -4.04 -3.24
CA THR A 110 7.43 -5.34 -2.60
C THR A 110 8.76 -5.95 -2.24
N THR A 111 8.80 -6.70 -1.16
CA THR A 111 9.99 -7.43 -0.70
C THR A 111 9.60 -8.75 -0.08
N ALA A 112 10.55 -9.64 0.12
CA ALA A 112 10.37 -10.75 1.05
C ALA A 112 10.02 -10.23 2.46
N ALA A 113 9.27 -11.00 3.24
CA ALA A 113 8.72 -10.52 4.51
C ALA A 113 9.78 -10.18 5.58
N ASN A 114 11.00 -10.70 5.46
CA ASN A 114 12.12 -10.41 6.38
C ASN A 114 12.81 -9.06 6.13
N ALA A 115 12.55 -8.40 4.99
CA ALA A 115 13.12 -7.10 4.71
C ALA A 115 12.63 -6.03 5.72
N SER A 116 13.52 -5.13 6.12
CA SER A 116 13.20 -4.04 7.04
C SER A 116 12.37 -2.97 6.35
N ASP A 117 11.28 -2.51 6.97
CA ASP A 117 10.39 -1.50 6.39
C ASP A 117 11.13 -0.19 6.13
N VAL A 118 12.02 0.23 7.04
CA VAL A 118 12.83 1.45 6.90
C VAL A 118 13.77 1.40 5.69
N SER A 119 14.16 0.22 5.19
CA SER A 119 15.00 0.10 4.01
C SER A 119 14.30 0.51 2.71
N GLN A 120 12.98 0.50 2.71
CA GLN A 120 12.16 0.81 1.54
C GLN A 120 11.70 2.27 1.48
N VAL A 121 11.99 3.07 2.51
CA VAL A 121 11.44 4.41 2.65
C VAL A 121 11.77 5.31 1.47
N GLU A 122 13.01 5.29 0.97
CA GLU A 122 13.43 6.14 -0.15
C GLU A 122 12.66 5.81 -1.43
N ALA A 123 12.44 4.52 -1.70
CA ALA A 123 11.67 4.05 -2.85
C ALA A 123 10.16 4.36 -2.76
N LEU A 124 9.65 4.68 -1.58
CA LEU A 124 8.24 5.02 -1.36
C LEU A 124 7.94 6.50 -1.51
N LEU A 125 8.96 7.34 -1.60
CA LEU A 125 8.80 8.79 -1.73
C LEU A 125 8.82 9.20 -3.21
N HIS A 126 8.01 10.21 -3.56
CA HIS A 126 7.99 10.79 -4.92
C HIS A 126 8.90 12.02 -5.07
N GLY A 127 9.56 12.46 -3.98
CA GLY A 127 10.56 13.52 -3.97
C GLY A 127 10.04 14.95 -3.81
N LYS A 128 8.72 15.14 -3.80
CA LYS A 128 8.05 16.46 -3.65
C LYS A 128 7.30 16.61 -2.32
N GLU A 129 7.53 15.67 -1.39
CA GLU A 129 6.86 15.69 -0.09
C GLU A 129 7.39 16.84 0.78
N GLU A 130 6.49 17.60 1.35
CA GLU A 130 6.75 18.56 2.42
C GLU A 130 6.80 17.85 3.78
N VAL A 131 5.97 16.80 3.94
CA VAL A 131 5.84 16.04 5.19
C VAL A 131 5.75 14.54 4.94
N VAL A 132 6.38 13.76 5.82
CA VAL A 132 6.32 12.27 5.79
C VAL A 132 5.88 11.74 7.15
N HIS A 133 4.83 10.92 7.13
CA HIS A 133 4.32 10.23 8.32
C HIS A 133 4.68 8.74 8.26
N ALA A 134 5.16 8.19 9.38
CA ALA A 134 5.51 6.78 9.46
C ALA A 134 5.30 6.22 10.86
N ASP A 135 5.23 4.89 10.98
CA ASP A 135 5.20 4.22 12.28
C ASP A 135 6.60 4.12 12.91
N ALA A 136 6.67 3.59 14.13
CA ALA A 136 7.92 3.43 14.87
C ALA A 136 8.92 2.45 14.20
N GLY A 137 8.49 1.62 13.24
CA GLY A 137 9.35 0.76 12.44
C GLY A 137 10.23 1.54 11.46
N TYR A 138 9.89 2.80 11.19
CA TYR A 138 10.64 3.69 10.31
C TYR A 138 11.61 4.65 11.04
N ILE A 139 11.87 4.44 12.32
CA ILE A 139 12.87 5.22 13.06
C ILE A 139 14.23 5.10 12.36
N GLY A 140 14.85 6.23 12.07
CA GLY A 140 16.10 6.32 11.29
C GLY A 140 15.89 6.54 9.79
N ALA A 141 14.64 6.65 9.32
CA ALA A 141 14.33 6.93 7.91
C ALA A 141 14.95 8.25 7.42
N GLN A 142 14.97 9.29 8.25
CA GLN A 142 15.56 10.59 7.93
C GLN A 142 17.03 10.51 7.52
N GLN A 143 17.78 9.57 8.09
CA GLN A 143 19.21 9.38 7.81
C GLN A 143 19.46 8.61 6.50
N ARG A 144 18.45 7.87 6.02
CA ARG A 144 18.54 7.08 4.79
C ARG A 144 18.18 7.87 3.55
N VAL A 145 17.24 8.81 3.68
CA VAL A 145 16.77 9.65 2.56
C VAL A 145 17.61 10.90 2.49
N LYS A 146 18.54 10.94 1.53
CA LYS A 146 19.55 12.00 1.39
C LYS A 146 19.03 13.25 0.66
N SER A 147 17.94 13.14 -0.12
CA SER A 147 17.44 14.22 -0.98
C SER A 147 16.25 14.94 -0.37
N GLY A 148 16.24 16.27 -0.47
CA GLY A 148 15.10 17.13 -0.14
C GLY A 148 14.95 17.47 1.35
N LYS A 149 14.46 18.69 1.61
CA LYS A 149 14.03 19.09 2.96
C LYS A 149 12.57 18.69 3.14
N ARG A 150 12.28 17.89 4.15
CA ARG A 150 10.93 17.47 4.51
C ARG A 150 10.80 17.31 6.02
N GLU A 151 9.61 17.50 6.52
CA GLU A 151 9.30 17.27 7.92
C GLU A 151 8.94 15.79 8.14
N TRP A 152 9.45 15.19 9.24
CA TRP A 152 9.23 13.79 9.55
C TRP A 152 8.41 13.62 10.82
N HIS A 153 7.26 13.00 10.70
CA HIS A 153 6.37 12.64 11.81
C HIS A 153 6.39 11.13 12.03
N ILE A 154 7.49 10.63 12.56
CA ILE A 154 7.64 9.21 12.92
C ILE A 154 7.04 8.99 14.31
N ALA A 155 6.23 7.94 14.47
CA ALA A 155 5.66 7.58 15.77
C ALA A 155 6.76 7.17 16.76
N ALA A 156 6.64 7.60 17.99
CA ALA A 156 7.53 7.20 19.07
C ALA A 156 7.29 5.74 19.48
N LYS A 157 8.33 5.07 19.96
CA LYS A 157 8.17 3.75 20.57
C LYS A 157 7.36 3.88 21.87
N ARG A 158 6.37 3.03 22.07
CA ARG A 158 5.51 3.03 23.29
C ARG A 158 6.30 3.02 24.60
N GLY A 159 7.44 2.30 24.63
CA GLY A 159 8.32 2.27 25.79
C GLY A 159 8.98 3.61 26.09
N ALA A 160 9.37 4.37 25.06
CA ALA A 160 9.94 5.71 25.22
C ALA A 160 8.93 6.69 25.80
N VAL A 161 7.68 6.67 25.30
CA VAL A 161 6.60 7.52 25.83
C VAL A 161 6.28 7.18 27.29
N LYS A 162 6.23 5.88 27.63
CA LYS A 162 6.00 5.43 29.00
C LYS A 162 7.11 5.82 29.98
N ALA A 163 8.35 5.94 29.49
CA ALA A 163 9.50 6.29 30.31
C ALA A 163 9.58 7.79 30.68
N ILE A 164 8.74 8.65 30.12
CA ILE A 164 8.67 10.07 30.44
C ILE A 164 8.16 10.23 31.87
N LYS A 165 9.00 10.84 32.74
CA LYS A 165 8.69 11.03 34.17
C LYS A 165 7.83 12.27 34.43
N ASP A 166 8.04 13.35 33.67
CA ASP A 166 7.25 14.57 33.77
C ASP A 166 5.83 14.33 33.27
N ALA A 167 4.83 14.53 34.13
CA ALA A 167 3.44 14.24 33.82
C ALA A 167 2.87 15.16 32.71
N LYS A 168 3.24 16.47 32.73
CA LYS A 168 2.77 17.44 31.73
C LYS A 168 3.38 17.14 30.37
N LEU A 169 4.69 16.90 30.32
CA LEU A 169 5.39 16.53 29.09
C LEU A 169 4.83 15.22 28.52
N LYS A 170 4.57 14.23 29.39
CA LYS A 170 3.99 12.96 28.97
C LYS A 170 2.62 13.14 28.33
N GLN A 171 1.75 13.93 28.93
CA GLN A 171 0.43 14.24 28.36
C GLN A 171 0.54 14.87 26.97
N ILE A 172 1.38 15.89 26.81
CA ILE A 172 1.60 16.56 25.51
C ILE A 172 2.09 15.56 24.46
N VAL A 173 3.03 14.70 24.82
CA VAL A 173 3.56 13.68 23.89
C VAL A 173 2.48 12.65 23.53
N GLU A 174 1.66 12.21 24.48
CA GLU A 174 0.55 11.28 24.21
C GLU A 174 -0.51 11.89 23.27
N GLU A 175 -0.83 13.16 23.44
CA GLU A 175 -1.71 13.90 22.53
C GLU A 175 -1.12 13.99 21.12
N LEU A 176 0.17 14.34 20.99
CA LEU A 176 0.88 14.38 19.73
C LEU A 176 0.91 13.02 19.03
N GLU A 177 1.21 11.94 19.77
CA GLU A 177 1.21 10.59 19.20
C GLU A 177 -0.20 10.16 18.76
N THR A 178 -1.25 10.61 19.46
CA THR A 178 -2.63 10.39 19.05
C THR A 178 -2.95 11.09 17.73
N LEU A 179 -2.49 12.34 17.53
CA LEU A 179 -2.65 13.05 16.26
C LEU A 179 -1.90 12.35 15.12
N LYS A 180 -0.64 11.95 15.34
CA LYS A 180 0.13 11.17 14.37
C LYS A 180 -0.59 9.86 14.00
N ALA A 181 -1.15 9.15 14.98
CA ALA A 181 -1.88 7.92 14.75
C ALA A 181 -3.15 8.13 13.89
N ARG A 182 -3.90 9.22 14.13
CA ARG A 182 -5.08 9.58 13.31
C ARG A 182 -4.72 9.83 11.85
N ILE A 183 -3.63 10.56 11.60
CA ILE A 183 -3.16 10.81 10.23
C ILE A 183 -2.76 9.49 9.56
N ARG A 184 -1.95 8.67 10.25
CA ARG A 184 -1.48 7.39 9.73
C ARG A 184 -2.59 6.37 9.50
N ALA A 185 -3.71 6.46 10.22
CA ALA A 185 -4.84 5.54 10.01
C ALA A 185 -5.35 5.51 8.56
N ARG A 186 -5.08 6.54 7.75
CA ARG A 186 -5.46 6.58 6.33
C ARG A 186 -4.78 5.51 5.49
N VAL A 187 -3.55 5.10 5.83
CA VAL A 187 -2.82 4.05 5.10
C VAL A 187 -3.49 2.68 5.24
N GLU A 188 -4.29 2.47 6.26
CA GLU A 188 -5.03 1.23 6.47
C GLU A 188 -6.15 1.02 5.43
N HIS A 189 -6.66 2.12 4.85
CA HIS A 189 -7.76 2.03 3.88
C HIS A 189 -7.39 1.25 2.61
N PRO A 190 -6.31 1.58 1.87
CA PRO A 190 -5.90 0.79 0.71
C PRO A 190 -5.55 -0.65 1.07
N PHE A 191 -4.92 -0.91 2.22
CA PHE A 191 -4.68 -2.28 2.69
C PHE A 191 -5.97 -3.05 2.94
N ARG A 192 -6.96 -2.39 3.53
CA ARG A 192 -8.29 -2.98 3.72
C ARG A 192 -8.96 -3.31 2.39
N VAL A 193 -8.86 -2.42 1.39
CA VAL A 193 -9.45 -2.66 0.06
C VAL A 193 -8.84 -3.89 -0.57
N ILE A 194 -7.52 -4.00 -0.70
CA ILE A 194 -6.90 -5.16 -1.34
C ILE A 194 -7.14 -6.46 -0.57
N LYS A 195 -7.11 -6.42 0.78
CA LYS A 195 -7.26 -7.63 1.60
C LYS A 195 -8.72 -8.08 1.79
N ARG A 196 -9.65 -7.15 1.98
CA ARG A 196 -11.04 -7.47 2.34
C ARG A 196 -11.98 -7.35 1.15
N GLN A 197 -11.85 -6.31 0.31
CA GLN A 197 -12.73 -6.14 -0.84
C GLN A 197 -12.28 -7.03 -2.01
N PHE A 198 -10.97 -7.12 -2.26
CA PHE A 198 -10.42 -7.92 -3.36
C PHE A 198 -9.95 -9.31 -2.92
N GLY A 199 -9.98 -9.62 -1.61
CA GLY A 199 -9.67 -10.94 -1.08
C GLY A 199 -8.20 -11.36 -1.19
N PHE A 200 -7.27 -10.41 -1.39
CA PHE A 200 -5.85 -10.69 -1.55
C PHE A 200 -5.13 -10.73 -0.21
N MET A 201 -5.40 -11.74 0.60
CA MET A 201 -4.76 -11.98 1.89
C MET A 201 -3.52 -12.88 1.78
N LYS A 202 -3.44 -13.67 0.71
CA LYS A 202 -2.41 -14.67 0.45
C LYS A 202 -1.95 -14.57 -1.01
N VAL A 203 -0.64 -14.75 -1.25
CA VAL A 203 -0.10 -14.81 -2.61
C VAL A 203 -0.73 -15.93 -3.41
N ARG A 204 -0.88 -15.73 -4.71
CA ARG A 204 -1.52 -16.71 -5.62
C ARG A 204 -0.52 -17.38 -6.55
N PHE A 205 0.69 -16.83 -6.66
CA PHE A 205 1.71 -17.30 -7.59
C PHE A 205 3.00 -17.62 -6.85
N LYS A 206 3.84 -18.47 -7.45
CA LYS A 206 5.21 -18.73 -7.00
C LYS A 206 6.10 -17.58 -7.50
N GLY A 207 6.98 -17.11 -6.63
CA GLY A 207 7.94 -16.04 -6.92
C GLY A 207 7.42 -14.63 -6.60
N LEU A 208 8.36 -13.72 -6.34
CA LEU A 208 8.07 -12.34 -5.95
C LEU A 208 7.56 -11.50 -7.13
N ALA A 209 8.16 -11.65 -8.32
CA ALA A 209 7.87 -10.83 -9.48
C ALA A 209 6.39 -10.89 -9.92
N LYS A 210 5.81 -12.08 -10.03
CA LYS A 210 4.40 -12.28 -10.41
C LYS A 210 3.44 -11.69 -9.39
N ASN A 211 3.72 -11.89 -8.10
CA ASN A 211 2.93 -11.33 -7.01
C ASN A 211 3.06 -9.81 -6.93
N THR A 212 4.24 -9.25 -7.24
CA THR A 212 4.47 -7.81 -7.37
C THR A 212 3.59 -7.18 -8.45
N ALA A 213 3.59 -7.76 -9.66
CA ALA A 213 2.76 -7.28 -10.76
C ALA A 213 1.27 -7.27 -10.36
N GLN A 214 0.81 -8.32 -9.70
CA GLN A 214 -0.55 -8.40 -9.18
C GLN A 214 -0.84 -7.33 -8.11
N VAL A 215 0.05 -7.16 -7.15
CA VAL A 215 -0.10 -6.16 -6.05
C VAL A 215 -0.19 -4.75 -6.61
N ILE A 216 0.65 -4.39 -7.59
CA ILE A 216 0.62 -3.07 -8.25
C ILE A 216 -0.75 -2.85 -8.94
N THR A 217 -1.22 -3.84 -9.69
CA THR A 217 -2.55 -3.79 -10.35
C THR A 217 -3.67 -3.64 -9.31
N LEU A 218 -3.62 -4.37 -8.20
CA LEU A 218 -4.62 -4.27 -7.14
C LEU A 218 -4.63 -2.90 -6.48
N PHE A 219 -3.47 -2.24 -6.30
CA PHE A 219 -3.44 -0.88 -5.77
C PHE A 219 -3.94 0.16 -6.77
N ALA A 220 -3.73 -0.02 -8.08
CA ALA A 220 -4.38 0.80 -9.10
C ALA A 220 -5.92 0.72 -8.99
N LEU A 221 -6.46 -0.50 -8.91
CA LEU A 221 -7.89 -0.74 -8.72
C LEU A 221 -8.40 -0.25 -7.36
N SER A 222 -7.59 -0.35 -6.30
CA SER A 222 -7.89 0.20 -4.97
C SER A 222 -8.06 1.71 -5.03
N ASN A 223 -7.20 2.42 -5.74
CA ASN A 223 -7.31 3.86 -5.93
C ASN A 223 -8.62 4.24 -6.64
N LEU A 224 -8.98 3.55 -7.72
CA LEU A 224 -10.27 3.76 -8.39
C LEU A 224 -11.45 3.44 -7.48
N TRP A 225 -11.38 2.34 -6.72
CA TRP A 225 -12.40 1.96 -5.75
C TRP A 225 -12.61 3.02 -4.67
N MET A 226 -11.53 3.55 -4.11
CA MET A 226 -11.59 4.58 -3.08
C MET A 226 -12.09 5.92 -3.64
N ALA A 227 -11.70 6.28 -4.85
CA ALA A 227 -12.10 7.52 -5.52
C ALA A 227 -13.49 7.42 -6.21
N ARG A 228 -14.09 6.23 -6.35
CA ARG A 228 -15.27 5.97 -7.19
C ARG A 228 -16.42 6.97 -7.04
N LYS A 229 -16.77 7.34 -5.80
CA LYS A 229 -17.86 8.30 -5.54
C LYS A 229 -17.54 9.68 -6.11
N ARG A 230 -16.29 10.13 -5.95
CA ARG A 230 -15.81 11.42 -6.46
C ARG A 230 -15.62 11.40 -7.98
N LEU A 231 -15.29 10.25 -8.57
CA LEU A 231 -15.16 10.11 -10.01
C LEU A 231 -16.52 10.16 -10.72
N LEU A 232 -17.59 9.77 -10.04
CA LEU A 232 -18.97 9.74 -10.56
C LEU A 232 -19.71 11.07 -10.33
N THR A 233 -19.25 11.93 -9.42
CA THR A 233 -19.83 13.25 -9.20
C THR A 233 -19.14 14.29 -10.10
N PRO A 234 -19.88 15.25 -10.73
CA PRO A 234 -19.28 16.38 -11.41
C PRO A 234 -18.42 17.18 -10.41
N THR A 235 -17.20 17.47 -10.80
CA THR A 235 -16.13 17.89 -9.91
C THR A 235 -16.27 19.29 -9.34
N GLY A 236 -16.24 19.36 -7.98
CA GLY A 236 -15.62 20.50 -7.29
C GLY A 236 -14.24 20.09 -6.75
N PRO A 237 -13.29 21.00 -6.54
CA PRO A 237 -11.98 20.69 -5.99
C PRO A 237 -12.08 20.08 -4.58
N LEU A 238 -11.13 19.20 -4.23
CA LEU A 238 -10.97 18.71 -2.86
C LEU A 238 -10.79 19.91 -1.91
N ARG A 239 -11.74 20.12 -1.02
CA ARG A 239 -11.48 21.00 0.13
C ARG A 239 -10.59 20.21 1.11
N PRO A 240 -9.45 20.78 1.55
CA PRO A 240 -8.67 20.22 2.65
C PRO A 240 -9.59 20.00 3.85
N GLN A 241 -9.61 18.81 4.45
CA GLN A 241 -10.45 18.50 5.61
C GLN A 241 -9.96 19.14 6.92
N PHE A 242 -9.00 20.07 6.84
CA PHE A 242 -8.39 20.76 7.99
C PHE A 242 -8.44 22.28 7.84
N ALA A 243 -9.59 22.83 7.45
CA ALA A 243 -9.85 24.26 7.60
C ALA A 243 -11.01 24.42 8.59
N SER A 244 -10.73 24.26 9.86
CA SER A 244 -11.37 24.84 11.06
C SER A 244 -10.72 24.29 12.31
#